data_2833f73f533aa4b9193ebad2efe89832
#
_entry.id   2833f73f533aa4b9193ebad2efe89832
#
_cell.length_a   1.000
_cell.length_b   1.000
_cell.length_c   1.000
_cell.angle_alpha   90.00
_cell.angle_beta   90.00
_cell.angle_gamma   90.00
#
_symmetry.space_group_name_H-M   'P 1'
#
loop_
_entity.id
_entity.type
_entity.pdbx_description
1 polymer ?
#
loop_
_entity_poly.entity_id
_entity_poly.type
_entity_poly.pdbx_seq_one_letter_code
_entity_poly.pdbx_strand_id
1 'polypeptide(L)'
;RQMCIRDRFKPNDKRYRIGRGEQGVLLVRPYTNVICKHWRFKTLDEAKESASTIFNLYLKYKKQKDFVGMDMCRKFLEMGFTRARRYANHRDGKKYDKNGCVIPQEKDALTCEKAQSARIHKHARDKITSDEIYQTMRKEWRKEEQEYADIHI
;
A
#
# COMPACT_ATOMS: atom_id res chain seq x y z
N ARG A 1 -0.85 4.32 -23.87
CA ARG A 1 -2.01 3.43 -24.06
C ARG A 1 -3.27 4.08 -23.51
N GLN A 2 -4.32 4.09 -24.29
CA GLN A 2 -5.62 4.55 -23.85
C GLN A 2 -6.22 3.50 -22.91
N MET A 3 -6.69 3.94 -21.74
CA MET A 3 -7.27 3.02 -20.75
C MET A 3 -8.67 2.58 -21.20
N CYS A 4 -8.88 1.28 -21.32
CA CYS A 4 -10.19 0.72 -21.60
C CYS A 4 -11.11 0.89 -20.39
N ILE A 5 -12.42 1.06 -20.61
CA ILE A 5 -13.41 1.16 -19.53
C ILE A 5 -13.33 -0.06 -18.60
N ARG A 6 -13.03 -1.24 -19.15
CA ARG A 6 -12.89 -2.48 -18.38
C ARG A 6 -11.72 -2.46 -17.38
N ASP A 7 -10.72 -1.58 -17.61
CA ASP A 7 -9.57 -1.44 -16.73
C ASP A 7 -9.85 -0.52 -15.53
N ARG A 8 -11.02 0.13 -15.51
CA ARG A 8 -11.40 1.03 -14.44
C ARG A 8 -12.19 0.30 -13.36
N PHE A 9 -11.84 0.62 -12.12
CA PHE A 9 -12.56 0.15 -10.95
C PHE A 9 -13.52 1.22 -10.46
N LYS A 10 -14.70 0.81 -10.04
CA LYS A 10 -15.69 1.68 -9.40
C LYS A 10 -15.67 1.45 -7.88
N PRO A 11 -16.31 2.31 -7.08
CA PRO A 11 -16.41 2.08 -5.63
C PRO A 11 -16.97 0.68 -5.34
N ASN A 12 -16.29 -0.03 -4.46
CA ASN A 12 -16.63 -1.40 -4.06
C ASN A 12 -16.73 -2.39 -5.23
N ASP A 13 -15.90 -2.18 -6.25
CA ASP A 13 -15.85 -3.04 -7.43
C ASP A 13 -15.46 -4.46 -7.03
N LYS A 14 -16.30 -5.44 -7.37
CA LYS A 14 -16.12 -6.83 -6.98
C LYS A 14 -14.90 -7.51 -7.60
N ARG A 15 -14.31 -6.92 -8.63
CA ARG A 15 -13.07 -7.42 -9.23
C ARG A 15 -11.84 -7.16 -8.35
N TYR A 16 -11.96 -6.21 -7.40
CA TYR A 16 -10.84 -5.86 -6.52
C TYR A 16 -10.47 -7.03 -5.63
N ARG A 17 -9.17 -7.29 -5.50
CA ARG A 17 -8.62 -8.33 -4.64
C ARG A 17 -7.71 -7.72 -3.59
N ILE A 18 -7.92 -8.12 -2.33
CA ILE A 18 -7.08 -7.65 -1.22
C ILE A 18 -5.64 -8.12 -1.44
N GLY A 19 -5.43 -9.37 -1.84
CA GLY A 19 -4.10 -9.92 -2.06
C GLY A 19 -3.27 -10.02 -0.79
N ARG A 20 -1.96 -10.07 -0.96
CA ARG A 20 -0.98 -10.03 0.13
C ARG A 20 -0.21 -8.72 0.07
N GLY A 21 -0.01 -8.12 1.25
CA GLY A 21 0.77 -6.88 1.34
C GLY A 21 0.27 -5.80 0.39
N GLU A 22 1.11 -5.45 -0.56
CA GLU A 22 0.84 -4.41 -1.55
C GLU A 22 0.50 -4.95 -2.94
N GLN A 23 0.20 -6.24 -3.04
CA GLN A 23 -0.05 -6.88 -4.33
C GLN A 23 -1.14 -6.16 -5.12
N GLY A 24 -0.86 -5.86 -6.39
CA GLY A 24 -1.82 -5.26 -7.30
C GLY A 24 -2.01 -3.74 -7.13
N VAL A 25 -1.26 -3.09 -6.25
CA VAL A 25 -1.45 -1.67 -5.90
C VAL A 25 -1.34 -0.73 -7.09
N LEU A 26 -0.57 -1.06 -8.10
CA LEU A 26 -0.36 -0.20 -9.27
C LEU A 26 -1.37 -0.44 -10.40
N LEU A 27 -2.31 -1.37 -10.22
CA LEU A 27 -3.21 -1.81 -11.29
C LEU A 27 -4.67 -1.40 -11.09
N VAL A 28 -5.01 -0.76 -9.97
CA VAL A 28 -6.39 -0.49 -9.59
C VAL A 28 -6.73 0.98 -9.87
N ARG A 29 -6.96 1.30 -11.12
CA ARG A 29 -7.29 2.67 -11.55
C ARG A 29 -8.79 2.93 -11.41
N PRO A 30 -9.23 4.15 -11.07
CA PRO A 30 -8.40 5.36 -10.91
C PRO A 30 -7.76 5.52 -9.53
N TYR A 31 -7.99 4.62 -8.57
CA TYR A 31 -7.44 4.72 -7.22
C TYR A 31 -5.92 4.85 -7.22
N THR A 32 -5.24 4.02 -8.01
CA THR A 32 -3.80 4.10 -8.16
C THR A 32 -3.36 5.52 -8.52
N ASN A 33 -4.00 6.12 -9.51
CA ASN A 33 -3.62 7.45 -9.99
C ASN A 33 -3.84 8.54 -8.93
N VAL A 34 -4.94 8.45 -8.18
CA VAL A 34 -5.27 9.44 -7.14
C VAL A 34 -4.29 9.36 -5.97
N ILE A 35 -3.97 8.15 -5.53
CA ILE A 35 -3.15 7.96 -4.33
C ILE A 35 -1.67 8.08 -4.65
N CYS A 36 -1.22 7.54 -5.79
CA CYS A 36 0.19 7.48 -6.16
C CYS A 36 0.84 8.87 -6.24
N LYS A 37 0.12 9.89 -6.68
CA LYS A 37 0.68 11.25 -6.76
C LYS A 37 1.05 11.83 -5.40
N HIS A 38 0.52 11.29 -4.31
CA HIS A 38 0.85 11.70 -2.94
C HIS A 38 1.85 10.78 -2.27
N TRP A 39 2.21 9.68 -2.92
CA TRP A 39 3.09 8.67 -2.36
C TRP A 39 4.54 9.08 -2.53
N ARG A 40 5.22 9.38 -1.43
CA ARG A 40 6.62 9.85 -1.39
C ARG A 40 7.29 9.30 -0.14
N PHE A 41 8.58 8.98 -0.25
CA PHE A 41 9.37 8.54 0.90
C PHE A 41 10.85 8.90 0.78
N LYS A 42 11.22 9.81 -0.12
CA LYS A 42 12.61 10.18 -0.39
C LYS A 42 13.26 10.83 0.82
N THR A 43 12.58 11.79 1.44
CA THR A 43 13.04 12.45 2.66
C THR A 43 12.06 12.21 3.80
N LEU A 44 12.50 12.49 5.03
CA LEU A 44 11.64 12.34 6.20
C LEU A 44 10.41 13.26 6.11
N ASP A 45 10.60 14.50 5.69
CA ASP A 45 9.49 15.45 5.54
C ASP A 45 8.51 15.01 4.46
N GLU A 46 9.00 14.53 3.33
CA GLU A 46 8.14 13.98 2.27
C GLU A 46 7.37 12.76 2.76
N ALA A 47 8.01 11.89 3.55
CA ALA A 47 7.35 10.72 4.11
C ALA A 47 6.21 11.11 5.06
N LYS A 48 6.44 12.11 5.92
CA LYS A 48 5.42 12.61 6.84
C LYS A 48 4.22 13.16 6.10
N GLU A 49 4.46 13.99 5.10
CA GLU A 49 3.40 14.58 4.27
C GLU A 49 2.64 13.49 3.50
N SER A 50 3.36 12.59 2.88
CA SER A 50 2.79 11.46 2.13
C SER A 50 1.88 10.60 3.02
N ALA A 51 2.39 10.14 4.14
CA ALA A 51 1.63 9.29 5.05
C ALA A 51 0.39 10.00 5.59
N SER A 52 0.51 11.27 5.94
CA SER A 52 -0.61 12.07 6.42
C SER A 52 -1.69 12.25 5.34
N THR A 53 -1.28 12.60 4.13
CA THR A 53 -2.20 12.80 3.01
C THR A 53 -2.91 11.51 2.64
N ILE A 54 -2.19 10.40 2.56
CA ILE A 54 -2.78 9.09 2.23
C ILE A 54 -3.74 8.64 3.34
N PHE A 55 -3.39 8.87 4.60
CA PHE A 55 -4.28 8.54 5.69
C PHE A 55 -5.58 9.38 5.64
N ASN A 56 -5.48 10.65 5.26
CA ASN A 56 -6.66 11.51 5.08
C ASN A 56 -7.54 11.02 3.92
N LEU A 57 -6.93 10.52 2.84
CA LEU A 57 -7.68 9.88 1.76
C LEU A 57 -8.39 8.62 2.26
N TYR A 58 -7.73 7.83 3.13
CA TYR A 58 -8.35 6.68 3.77
C TYR A 58 -9.61 7.09 4.54
N LEU A 59 -9.52 8.14 5.33
CA LEU A 59 -10.69 8.64 6.09
C LEU A 59 -11.82 9.07 5.16
N LYS A 60 -11.50 9.69 4.04
CA LYS A 60 -12.48 10.06 3.02
C LYS A 60 -13.18 8.84 2.44
N TYR A 61 -12.40 7.83 2.04
CA TYR A 61 -12.97 6.58 1.50
C TYR A 61 -13.79 5.84 2.55
N LYS A 62 -13.35 5.85 3.80
CA LYS A 62 -14.07 5.26 4.92
C LYS A 62 -15.46 5.92 5.08
N LYS A 63 -15.51 7.25 5.01
CA LYS A 63 -16.76 8.01 5.08
C LYS A 63 -17.70 7.65 3.93
N GLN A 64 -17.16 7.39 2.74
CA GLN A 64 -17.92 6.97 1.57
C GLN A 64 -18.27 5.48 1.60
N LYS A 65 -17.78 4.73 2.57
CA LYS A 65 -17.92 3.28 2.69
C LYS A 65 -17.37 2.54 1.47
N ASP A 66 -16.30 3.09 0.87
CA ASP A 66 -15.61 2.53 -0.29
C ASP A 66 -14.41 1.72 0.16
N PHE A 67 -14.59 0.41 0.33
CA PHE A 67 -13.54 -0.47 0.81
C PHE A 67 -12.34 -0.52 -0.15
N VAL A 68 -12.59 -0.45 -1.46
CA VAL A 68 -11.49 -0.47 -2.45
C VAL A 68 -10.54 0.70 -2.18
N GLY A 69 -11.07 1.91 -1.99
CA GLY A 69 -10.25 3.07 -1.67
C GLY A 69 -9.55 2.94 -0.34
N MET A 70 -10.24 2.42 0.67
CA MET A 70 -9.66 2.19 2.00
C MET A 70 -8.47 1.24 1.94
N ASP A 71 -8.63 0.10 1.28
CA ASP A 71 -7.56 -0.91 1.18
C ASP A 71 -6.44 -0.47 0.25
N MET A 72 -6.74 0.31 -0.78
CA MET A 72 -5.72 0.87 -1.65
C MET A 72 -4.81 1.84 -0.88
N CYS A 73 -5.36 2.64 0.02
CA CYS A 73 -4.55 3.50 0.90
C CYS A 73 -3.65 2.65 1.80
N ARG A 74 -4.16 1.56 2.37
CA ARG A 74 -3.35 0.62 3.14
C ARG A 74 -2.19 0.06 2.30
N LYS A 75 -2.48 -0.35 1.06
CA LYS A 75 -1.46 -0.92 0.17
C LYS A 75 -0.37 0.09 -0.17
N PHE A 76 -0.72 1.35 -0.41
CA PHE A 76 0.27 2.39 -0.70
C PHE A 76 1.14 2.68 0.52
N LEU A 77 0.56 2.70 1.72
CA LEU A 77 1.34 2.87 2.96
C LEU A 77 2.24 1.65 3.19
N GLU A 78 1.75 0.45 2.92
CA GLU A 78 2.54 -0.78 2.98
C GLU A 78 3.73 -0.71 2.02
N MET A 79 3.50 -0.27 0.78
CA MET A 79 4.55 -0.13 -0.22
C MET A 79 5.57 0.94 0.19
N GLY A 80 5.11 2.04 0.79
CA GLY A 80 6.01 3.06 1.33
C GLY A 80 6.92 2.49 2.41
N PHE A 81 6.36 1.68 3.29
CA PHE A 81 7.13 0.99 4.32
C PHE A 81 8.14 0.02 3.71
N THR A 82 7.72 -0.88 2.83
CA THR A 82 8.60 -1.91 2.28
C THR A 82 9.71 -1.32 1.42
N ARG A 83 9.41 -0.30 0.63
CA ARG A 83 10.41 0.37 -0.21
C ARG A 83 11.40 1.17 0.60
N ALA A 84 10.93 1.98 1.56
CA ALA A 84 11.82 2.74 2.44
C ALA A 84 12.68 1.79 3.29
N ARG A 85 12.12 0.67 3.76
CA ARG A 85 12.86 -0.34 4.50
C ARG A 85 13.97 -0.95 3.65
N ARG A 86 13.70 -1.20 2.38
CA ARG A 86 14.72 -1.74 1.47
C ARG A 86 15.88 -0.76 1.28
N TYR A 87 15.59 0.52 1.08
CA TYR A 87 16.65 1.54 0.94
C TYR A 87 17.39 1.79 2.24
N ALA A 88 16.77 1.59 3.39
CA ALA A 88 17.45 1.66 4.68
C ALA A 88 18.40 0.48 4.87
N ASN A 89 17.97 -0.72 4.50
CA ASN A 89 18.78 -1.94 4.64
C ASN A 89 19.89 -2.01 3.59
N HIS A 90 19.64 -1.51 2.38
CA HIS A 90 20.56 -1.58 1.25
C HIS A 90 20.53 -0.23 0.52
N ARG A 91 21.62 0.52 0.59
CA ARG A 91 21.68 1.92 0.12
C ARG A 91 21.19 2.13 -1.31
N ASP A 92 21.47 1.18 -2.20
CA ASP A 92 21.05 1.23 -3.60
C ASP A 92 19.69 0.53 -3.87
N GLY A 93 19.04 0.05 -2.81
CA GLY A 93 17.77 -0.67 -2.91
C GLY A 93 17.89 -2.10 -3.40
N LYS A 94 19.10 -2.61 -3.56
CA LYS A 94 19.34 -3.98 -4.06
C LYS A 94 19.65 -4.93 -2.93
N LYS A 95 18.87 -6.00 -2.81
CA LYS A 95 19.06 -7.03 -1.79
C LYS A 95 20.07 -8.09 -2.21
N TYR A 96 20.25 -8.32 -3.50
CA TYR A 96 21.12 -9.37 -4.05
C TYR A 96 22.20 -8.78 -4.93
N ASP A 97 23.41 -9.40 -4.91
CA ASP A 97 24.50 -9.03 -5.78
C ASP A 97 24.37 -9.72 -7.17
N LYS A 98 25.38 -9.54 -8.04
CA LYS A 98 25.43 -10.14 -9.39
C LYS A 98 25.29 -11.67 -9.36
N ASN A 99 25.75 -12.31 -8.28
CA ASN A 99 25.79 -13.76 -8.14
C ASN A 99 24.57 -14.32 -7.44
N GLY A 100 23.57 -13.46 -7.09
CA GLY A 100 22.38 -13.86 -6.39
C GLY A 100 22.57 -14.01 -4.88
N CYS A 101 23.72 -13.62 -4.34
CA CYS A 101 23.98 -13.65 -2.90
C CYS A 101 23.37 -12.46 -2.20
N VAL A 102 22.83 -12.65 -0.99
CA VAL A 102 22.25 -11.57 -0.19
C VAL A 102 23.34 -10.59 0.23
N ILE A 103 23.14 -9.30 -0.11
CA ILE A 103 24.06 -8.23 0.29
C ILE A 103 23.84 -7.93 1.77
N PRO A 104 24.91 -7.79 2.59
CA PRO A 104 24.75 -7.41 4.00
C PRO A 104 24.01 -6.08 4.14
N GLN A 105 23.23 -5.96 5.23
CA GLN A 105 22.50 -4.73 5.52
C GLN A 105 23.45 -3.61 5.91
N GLU A 106 23.06 -2.37 5.62
CA GLU A 106 23.80 -1.18 6.06
C GLU A 106 23.89 -1.12 7.58
N LYS A 107 24.99 -0.58 8.11
CA LYS A 107 25.21 -0.47 9.56
C LYS A 107 24.17 0.40 10.23
N ASP A 108 23.66 1.43 9.53
CA ASP A 108 22.65 2.36 10.03
C ASP A 108 21.23 2.01 9.56
N ALA A 109 20.99 0.74 9.19
CA ALA A 109 19.71 0.29 8.66
C ALA A 109 18.51 0.56 9.57
N LEU A 110 18.72 0.69 10.89
CA LEU A 110 17.65 0.95 11.84
C LEU A 110 17.52 2.43 12.24
N THR A 111 18.49 3.27 11.90
CA THR A 111 18.55 4.66 12.38
C THR A 111 18.60 5.72 11.29
N CYS A 112 18.91 5.36 10.05
CA CYS A 112 19.02 6.33 8.95
C CYS A 112 17.67 6.98 8.61
N GLU A 113 17.70 8.02 7.79
CA GLU A 113 16.49 8.75 7.39
C GLU A 113 15.48 7.84 6.69
N LYS A 114 15.93 6.92 5.86
CA LYS A 114 15.04 5.93 5.20
C LYS A 114 14.35 5.02 6.20
N ALA A 115 15.06 4.62 7.26
CA ALA A 115 14.46 3.83 8.33
C ALA A 115 13.36 4.61 9.06
N GLN A 116 13.57 5.89 9.28
CA GLN A 116 12.57 6.78 9.89
C GLN A 116 11.37 6.95 8.96
N SER A 117 11.59 7.14 7.66
CA SER A 117 10.51 7.20 6.65
C SER A 117 9.70 5.91 6.62
N ALA A 118 10.37 4.76 6.73
CA ALA A 118 9.71 3.47 6.78
C ALA A 118 8.77 3.37 8.00
N ARG A 119 9.24 3.80 9.17
CA ARG A 119 8.42 3.77 10.39
C ARG A 119 7.19 4.67 10.29
N ILE A 120 7.32 5.82 9.62
CA ILE A 120 6.20 6.75 9.43
C ILE A 120 5.10 6.08 8.58
N HIS A 121 5.48 5.46 7.47
CA HIS A 121 4.52 4.74 6.62
C HIS A 121 3.91 3.54 7.35
N LYS A 122 4.74 2.79 8.08
CA LYS A 122 4.27 1.65 8.88
C LYS A 122 3.26 2.10 9.94
N HIS A 123 3.55 3.19 10.64
CA HIS A 123 2.65 3.71 11.67
C HIS A 123 1.28 4.09 11.08
N ALA A 124 1.26 4.78 9.95
CA ALA A 124 0.01 5.14 9.28
C ALA A 124 -0.74 3.88 8.81
N ARG A 125 -0.02 2.89 8.24
CA ARG A 125 -0.62 1.62 7.85
C ARG A 125 -1.24 0.91 9.05
N ASP A 126 -0.54 0.89 10.18
CA ASP A 126 -1.01 0.21 11.39
C ASP A 126 -2.29 0.87 11.93
N LYS A 127 -2.44 2.18 11.78
CA LYS A 127 -3.68 2.88 12.14
C LYS A 127 -4.85 2.39 11.29
N ILE A 128 -4.62 2.09 10.01
CA ILE A 128 -5.66 1.53 9.15
C ILE A 128 -5.98 0.09 9.55
N THR A 129 -4.96 -0.75 9.69
CA THR A 129 -5.15 -2.18 9.99
C THR A 129 -5.73 -2.43 11.37
N SER A 130 -5.58 -1.50 12.32
CA SER A 130 -6.17 -1.59 13.65
C SER A 130 -7.56 -0.98 13.73
N ASP A 131 -8.04 -0.31 12.69
CA ASP A 131 -9.38 0.27 12.64
C ASP A 131 -10.43 -0.85 12.56
N GLU A 132 -11.31 -0.93 13.54
CA GLU A 132 -12.33 -1.99 13.62
C GLU A 132 -13.27 -1.98 12.41
N ILE A 133 -13.61 -0.81 11.89
CA ILE A 133 -14.46 -0.70 10.70
C ILE A 133 -13.76 -1.28 9.50
N TYR A 134 -12.48 -0.96 9.31
CA TYR A 134 -11.66 -1.55 8.24
C TYR A 134 -11.60 -3.07 8.39
N GLN A 135 -11.34 -3.58 9.58
CA GLN A 135 -11.24 -5.01 9.85
C GLN A 135 -12.54 -5.74 9.52
N THR A 136 -13.68 -5.17 9.90
CA THR A 136 -15.00 -5.76 9.61
C THR A 136 -15.27 -5.80 8.11
N MET A 137 -15.03 -4.70 7.42
CA MET A 137 -15.23 -4.62 5.97
C MET A 137 -14.28 -5.56 5.23
N ARG A 138 -13.04 -5.71 5.74
CA ARG A 138 -12.06 -6.62 5.17
C ARG A 138 -12.51 -8.09 5.28
N LYS A 139 -13.04 -8.48 6.42
CA LYS A 139 -13.57 -9.85 6.61
C LYS A 139 -14.70 -10.13 5.65
N GLU A 140 -15.62 -9.20 5.50
CA GLU A 140 -16.75 -9.32 4.58
C GLU A 140 -16.25 -9.41 3.14
N TRP A 141 -15.26 -8.59 2.77
CA TRP A 141 -14.69 -8.62 1.44
C TRP A 141 -14.02 -9.96 1.13
N ARG A 142 -13.23 -10.49 2.07
CA ARG A 142 -12.60 -11.82 1.94
C ARG A 142 -13.64 -12.92 1.70
N LYS A 143 -14.73 -12.85 2.44
CA LYS A 143 -15.83 -13.81 2.28
C LYS A 143 -16.45 -13.74 0.89
N GLU A 144 -16.71 -12.52 0.41
CA GLU A 144 -17.24 -12.31 -0.94
C GLU A 144 -16.26 -12.74 -2.02
N GLU A 145 -14.96 -12.53 -1.83
CA GLU A 145 -13.92 -13.02 -2.74
C GLU A 145 -14.01 -14.54 -2.90
N GLN A 146 -14.19 -15.25 -1.80
CA GLN A 146 -14.27 -16.70 -1.81
C GLN A 146 -15.54 -17.15 -2.53
N GLU A 147 -16.66 -16.52 -2.26
CA GLU A 147 -17.94 -16.83 -2.93
C GLU A 147 -17.83 -16.58 -4.43
N TYR A 148 -17.20 -15.48 -4.85
CA TYR A 148 -16.98 -15.15 -6.25
C TYR A 148 -16.10 -16.20 -6.94
N ALA A 149 -15.02 -16.63 -6.28
CA ALA A 149 -14.13 -17.67 -6.78
C ALA A 149 -14.87 -18.99 -6.95
N ASP A 150 -15.71 -19.36 -5.98
CA ASP A 150 -16.49 -20.62 -6.03
C ASP A 150 -17.47 -20.65 -7.21
N ILE A 151 -18.05 -19.49 -7.56
CA ILE A 151 -19.00 -19.38 -8.67
C ILE A 151 -18.28 -19.39 -10.04
N HIS A 152 -17.07 -18.86 -10.11
CA HIS A 152 -16.35 -18.63 -11.37
C HIS A 152 -15.18 -19.60 -11.61
N ILE A 153 -15.15 -20.70 -10.92
CA ILE A 153 -14.17 -21.78 -11.15
C ILE A 153 -14.35 -22.41 -12.51
#